data_bffac9a0aebdccbc0d35997e173ebd84
#
_entry.id   bffac9a0aebdccbc0d35997e173ebd84
#
_cell.length_a   1.000
_cell.length_b   1.000
_cell.length_c   1.000
_cell.angle_alpha   90.00
_cell.angle_beta   90.00
_cell.angle_gamma   90.00
#
_symmetry.space_group_name_H-M   'P 1'
#
loop_
_entity.id
_entity.type
_entity.pdbx_description
1 polymer ?
#
loop_
_entity_poly.entity_id
_entity_poly.type
_entity_poly.pdbx_seq_one_letter_code
_entity_poly.pdbx_strand_id
1 'polypeptide(L)'
;MGLCEPQSTGIGGDCFVLVKSPGEKDIIALNGSGRSPRNLSSEKLRNAGLSSIPLHGVEAVTVPGAIDAFCQLSNDWGRKGLEFSLLPAIKYAEEGVSIGPRTAFDWAGAASILKGDARKHYLLDGKALSAGQLFKAPKQAEILRLVSKNGRSGFYDGEVAKDMVQSLNELGGVHTLSLIHI
;
A
#
# COMPACT_ATOMS: atom_id res chain seq x y z
N MET A 1 9.70 2.50 -5.42
CA MET A 1 10.12 2.07 -4.07
C MET A 1 9.35 0.83 -3.62
N GLY A 2 8.03 0.78 -3.60
CA GLY A 2 7.28 -0.39 -3.13
C GLY A 2 7.57 -1.73 -3.81
N LEU A 3 8.23 -1.74 -4.98
CA LEU A 3 8.74 -2.94 -5.62
C LEU A 3 10.18 -3.29 -5.20
N CYS A 4 10.99 -2.28 -4.89
CA CYS A 4 12.39 -2.47 -4.54
C CYS A 4 12.58 -2.76 -3.05
N GLU A 5 11.64 -2.32 -2.22
CA GLU A 5 11.65 -2.47 -0.76
C GLU A 5 10.24 -2.81 -0.24
N PRO A 6 9.63 -3.93 -0.69
CA PRO A 6 8.24 -4.23 -0.37
C PRO A 6 8.00 -4.53 1.11
N GLN A 7 9.05 -4.83 1.86
CA GLN A 7 8.99 -5.03 3.30
C GLN A 7 8.86 -3.71 4.09
N SER A 8 9.17 -2.57 3.45
CA SER A 8 9.21 -1.25 4.10
C SER A 8 8.12 -0.31 3.61
N THR A 9 7.64 -0.46 2.37
CA THR A 9 6.71 0.48 1.74
C THR A 9 5.86 -0.16 0.66
N GLY A 10 4.69 0.42 0.38
CA GLY A 10 3.78 -0.07 -0.65
C GLY A 10 2.61 0.87 -0.89
N ILE A 11 1.81 0.56 -1.90
CA ILE A 11 0.61 1.34 -2.27
C ILE A 11 -0.58 1.10 -1.33
N GLY A 12 -0.50 0.11 -0.46
CA GLY A 12 -1.52 -0.22 0.54
C GLY A 12 -1.31 0.45 1.89
N GLY A 13 -0.37 1.40 1.99
CA GLY A 13 -0.07 2.12 3.22
C GLY A 13 -0.44 3.60 3.16
N ASP A 14 0.24 4.39 3.98
CA ASP A 14 0.08 5.84 4.10
C ASP A 14 1.12 6.59 3.26
N CYS A 15 0.89 7.89 3.06
CA CYS A 15 1.83 8.80 2.41
C CYS A 15 1.85 10.15 3.12
N PHE A 16 3.03 10.59 3.53
CA PHE A 16 3.24 11.92 4.09
C PHE A 16 4.19 12.69 3.19
N VAL A 17 3.84 13.92 2.84
CA VAL A 17 4.58 14.70 1.85
C VAL A 17 4.80 16.12 2.33
N LEU A 18 5.99 16.64 2.06
CA LEU A 18 6.30 18.06 2.13
C LEU A 18 6.63 18.57 0.73
N VAL A 19 5.90 19.57 0.25
CA VAL A 19 6.09 20.19 -1.07
C VAL A 19 6.59 21.60 -0.92
N LYS A 20 7.70 21.90 -1.61
CA LYS A 20 8.22 23.24 -1.79
C LYS A 20 8.21 23.57 -3.28
N SER A 21 7.23 24.36 -3.71
CA SER A 21 7.14 24.79 -5.11
C SER A 21 8.19 25.84 -5.44
N PRO A 22 8.74 25.83 -6.66
CA PRO A 22 9.65 26.87 -7.11
C PRO A 22 9.01 28.26 -7.03
N GLY A 23 9.70 29.21 -6.40
CA GLY A 23 9.21 30.59 -6.22
C GLY A 23 8.31 30.82 -5.03
N GLU A 24 7.72 29.78 -4.44
CA GLU A 24 6.89 29.92 -3.22
C GLU A 24 7.78 30.02 -1.97
N LYS A 25 7.29 30.74 -0.95
CA LYS A 25 7.99 30.86 0.34
C LYS A 25 7.65 29.70 1.28
N ASP A 26 6.40 29.25 1.23
CA ASP A 26 5.86 28.29 2.17
C ASP A 26 6.11 26.83 1.73
N ILE A 27 6.19 25.95 2.72
CA ILE A 27 6.20 24.50 2.55
C ILE A 27 4.78 24.01 2.83
N ILE A 28 4.22 23.26 1.89
CA ILE A 28 2.90 22.65 2.03
C ILE A 28 3.09 21.22 2.51
N ALA A 29 2.33 20.81 3.52
CA ALA A 29 2.31 19.44 4.03
C ALA A 29 1.03 18.74 3.58
N LEU A 30 1.16 17.53 3.04
CA LEU A 30 0.06 16.62 2.74
C LEU A 30 0.12 15.42 3.68
N ASN A 31 -0.96 15.20 4.43
CA ASN A 31 -1.15 14.03 5.25
C ASN A 31 -2.09 13.05 4.53
N GLY A 32 -1.52 12.01 3.94
CA GLY A 32 -2.21 10.91 3.29
C GLY A 32 -2.31 9.67 4.17
N SER A 33 -2.50 9.81 5.48
CA SER A 33 -2.84 8.69 6.34
C SER A 33 -4.33 8.39 6.29
N GLY A 34 -4.68 7.10 6.35
CA GLY A 34 -6.06 6.65 6.35
C GLY A 34 -6.71 6.64 7.72
N ARG A 35 -8.03 6.53 7.73
CA ARG A 35 -8.82 6.40 8.96
C ARG A 35 -8.92 4.95 9.39
N SER A 36 -9.03 4.72 10.70
CA SER A 36 -9.37 3.41 11.24
C SER A 36 -10.80 3.00 10.88
N PRO A 37 -11.11 1.70 10.79
CA PRO A 37 -12.47 1.22 10.57
C PRO A 37 -13.46 1.77 11.60
N ARG A 38 -14.60 2.31 11.13
CA ARG A 38 -15.65 2.84 12.00
C ARG A 38 -16.15 1.79 13.01
N ASN A 39 -16.16 0.54 12.61
CA ASN A 39 -16.62 -0.58 13.45
C ASN A 39 -15.55 -1.07 14.44
N LEU A 40 -14.33 -0.54 14.40
CA LEU A 40 -13.27 -0.81 15.36
C LEU A 40 -13.39 0.21 16.51
N SER A 41 -13.57 -0.30 17.73
CA SER A 41 -13.61 0.54 18.94
C SER A 41 -12.66 0.01 20.00
N SER A 42 -12.16 0.90 20.85
CA SER A 42 -11.30 0.52 21.99
C SER A 42 -11.99 -0.45 22.94
N GLU A 43 -13.31 -0.37 23.07
CA GLU A 43 -14.11 -1.29 23.88
C GLU A 43 -14.09 -2.71 23.30
N LYS A 44 -14.32 -2.85 21.98
CA LYS A 44 -14.25 -4.16 21.30
C LYS A 44 -12.88 -4.79 21.46
N LEU A 45 -11.81 -4.01 21.31
CA LEU A 45 -10.45 -4.50 21.47
C LEU A 45 -10.17 -4.98 22.90
N ARG A 46 -10.59 -4.22 23.91
CA ARG A 46 -10.45 -4.63 25.31
C ARG A 46 -11.25 -5.88 25.63
N ASN A 47 -12.50 -5.98 25.13
CA ASN A 47 -13.33 -7.17 25.30
C ASN A 47 -12.74 -8.40 24.61
N ALA A 48 -11.95 -8.23 23.56
CA ALA A 48 -11.15 -9.28 22.94
C ALA A 48 -9.82 -9.57 23.67
N GLY A 49 -9.58 -8.96 24.84
CA GLY A 49 -8.40 -9.18 25.68
C GLY A 49 -7.15 -8.41 25.24
N LEU A 50 -7.29 -7.45 24.30
CA LEU A 50 -6.17 -6.66 23.82
C LEU A 50 -5.93 -5.43 24.71
N SER A 51 -4.73 -5.28 25.25
CA SER A 51 -4.27 -4.09 25.97
C SER A 51 -3.69 -3.01 25.07
N SER A 52 -3.27 -3.40 23.85
CA SER A 52 -2.76 -2.52 22.80
C SER A 52 -3.10 -3.08 21.42
N ILE A 53 -3.08 -2.23 20.40
CA ILE A 53 -3.26 -2.68 19.01
C ILE A 53 -2.02 -3.48 18.60
N PRO A 54 -2.16 -4.73 18.12
CA PRO A 54 -1.02 -5.52 17.65
C PRO A 54 -0.35 -4.87 16.44
N LEU A 55 0.97 -4.72 16.47
CA LEU A 55 1.73 -4.05 15.39
C LEU A 55 1.49 -4.67 14.00
N HIS A 56 1.32 -5.98 13.93
CA HIS A 56 1.10 -6.74 12.69
C HIS A 56 -0.28 -7.42 12.67
N GLY A 57 -1.26 -6.87 13.38
CA GLY A 57 -2.66 -7.33 13.39
C GLY A 57 -3.50 -6.59 12.34
N VAL A 58 -4.60 -7.21 11.93
CA VAL A 58 -5.59 -6.57 11.05
C VAL A 58 -6.23 -5.34 11.72
N GLU A 59 -6.21 -5.28 13.03
CA GLU A 59 -6.69 -4.17 13.85
C GLU A 59 -5.86 -2.89 13.66
N ALA A 60 -4.59 -3.03 13.23
CA ALA A 60 -3.71 -1.91 12.94
C ALA A 60 -3.90 -1.35 11.51
N VAL A 61 -4.65 -2.05 10.66
CA VAL A 61 -4.82 -1.64 9.26
C VAL A 61 -5.85 -0.51 9.17
N THR A 62 -5.40 0.63 8.67
CA THR A 62 -6.24 1.77 8.28
C THR A 62 -6.62 1.68 6.81
N VAL A 63 -7.52 2.57 6.35
CA VAL A 63 -7.74 2.74 4.90
C VAL A 63 -6.44 3.21 4.25
N PRO A 64 -5.93 2.53 3.22
CA PRO A 64 -4.72 2.96 2.54
C PRO A 64 -4.87 4.36 1.95
N GLY A 65 -4.06 5.33 2.40
CA GLY A 65 -4.15 6.73 1.96
C GLY A 65 -3.14 7.11 0.87
N ALA A 66 -2.15 6.25 0.59
CA ALA A 66 -1.06 6.57 -0.32
C ALA A 66 -1.52 6.89 -1.75
N ILE A 67 -2.45 6.11 -2.31
CA ILE A 67 -2.94 6.32 -3.67
C ILE A 67 -3.72 7.64 -3.79
N ASP A 68 -4.51 7.99 -2.79
CA ASP A 68 -5.20 9.28 -2.75
C ASP A 68 -4.20 10.44 -2.75
N ALA A 69 -3.19 10.36 -1.89
CA ALA A 69 -2.11 11.35 -1.84
C ALA A 69 -1.35 11.47 -3.17
N PHE A 70 -1.06 10.36 -3.86
CA PHE A 70 -0.41 10.39 -5.18
C PHE A 70 -1.29 11.04 -6.23
N CYS A 71 -2.60 10.78 -6.22
CA CYS A 71 -3.55 11.43 -7.13
C CYS A 71 -3.60 12.93 -6.87
N GLN A 72 -3.71 13.33 -5.60
CA GLN A 72 -3.73 14.75 -5.21
C GLN A 72 -2.43 15.45 -5.60
N LEU A 73 -1.27 14.86 -5.30
CA LEU A 73 0.04 15.41 -5.70
C LEU A 73 0.16 15.60 -7.21
N SER A 74 -0.31 14.61 -7.98
CA SER A 74 -0.29 14.68 -9.44
C SER A 74 -1.20 15.78 -9.97
N ASN A 75 -2.38 15.99 -9.37
CA ASN A 75 -3.31 17.03 -9.78
C ASN A 75 -2.81 18.44 -9.43
N ASP A 76 -2.28 18.63 -8.22
CA ASP A 76 -1.94 19.96 -7.71
C ASP A 76 -0.57 20.44 -8.20
N TRP A 77 0.39 19.54 -8.39
CA TRP A 77 1.78 19.89 -8.75
C TRP A 77 2.35 19.09 -9.93
N GLY A 78 1.66 18.06 -10.41
CA GLY A 78 2.14 17.22 -11.50
C GLY A 78 2.11 17.94 -12.87
N ARG A 79 3.20 17.84 -13.63
CA ARG A 79 3.29 18.44 -14.96
C ARG A 79 2.85 17.52 -16.08
N LYS A 80 2.93 16.21 -15.89
CA LYS A 80 2.70 15.19 -16.93
C LYS A 80 1.52 14.26 -16.62
N GLY A 81 0.87 14.49 -15.48
CA GLY A 81 -0.23 13.66 -15.02
C GLY A 81 0.18 12.31 -14.46
N LEU A 82 -0.80 11.65 -13.88
CA LEU A 82 -0.61 10.39 -13.16
C LEU A 82 -0.26 9.24 -14.11
N GLU A 83 -0.87 9.20 -15.30
CA GLU A 83 -0.62 8.17 -16.30
C GLU A 83 0.86 8.08 -16.66
N PHE A 84 1.46 9.19 -17.05
CA PHE A 84 2.88 9.22 -17.39
C PHE A 84 3.77 8.87 -16.20
N SER A 85 3.42 9.34 -15.01
CA SER A 85 4.21 9.14 -13.78
C SER A 85 4.23 7.69 -13.33
N LEU A 86 3.18 6.92 -13.59
CA LEU A 86 3.08 5.51 -13.19
C LEU A 86 3.68 4.52 -14.20
N LEU A 87 3.94 4.94 -15.48
CA LEU A 87 4.50 4.05 -16.50
C LEU A 87 5.75 3.28 -16.05
N PRO A 88 6.78 3.91 -15.46
CA PRO A 88 7.96 3.17 -15.00
C PRO A 88 7.64 2.15 -13.91
N ALA A 89 6.75 2.49 -12.96
CA ALA A 89 6.35 1.59 -11.89
C ALA A 89 5.59 0.37 -12.43
N ILE A 90 4.68 0.57 -13.38
CA ILE A 90 3.96 -0.51 -14.07
C ILE A 90 4.95 -1.44 -14.79
N LYS A 91 5.88 -0.86 -15.55
CA LYS A 91 6.91 -1.64 -16.25
C LYS A 91 7.74 -2.49 -15.30
N TYR A 92 8.27 -1.91 -14.22
CA TYR A 92 9.04 -2.64 -13.24
C TYR A 92 8.23 -3.71 -12.51
N ALA A 93 6.95 -3.48 -12.26
CA ALA A 93 6.09 -4.49 -11.65
C ALA A 93 5.89 -5.71 -12.56
N GLU A 94 5.85 -5.54 -13.87
CA GLU A 94 5.69 -6.61 -14.86
C GLU A 94 7.00 -7.31 -15.21
N GLU A 95 8.00 -6.52 -15.59
CA GLU A 95 9.30 -7.06 -16.01
C GLU A 95 10.10 -7.58 -14.83
N GLY A 96 9.91 -6.97 -13.66
CA GLY A 96 10.58 -7.29 -12.41
C GLY A 96 11.74 -6.37 -12.09
N VAL A 97 12.13 -6.43 -10.82
CA VAL A 97 13.30 -5.73 -10.26
C VAL A 97 14.24 -6.72 -9.62
N SER A 98 15.54 -6.53 -9.82
CA SER A 98 16.55 -7.34 -9.15
C SER A 98 16.65 -6.93 -7.68
N ILE A 99 16.62 -7.92 -6.78
CA ILE A 99 16.67 -7.68 -5.33
C ILE A 99 18.09 -7.36 -4.91
N GLY A 100 18.26 -6.21 -4.26
CA GLY A 100 19.55 -5.80 -3.69
C GLY A 100 19.89 -6.58 -2.41
N PRO A 101 21.18 -6.65 -2.00
CA PRO A 101 21.60 -7.39 -0.81
C PRO A 101 20.93 -6.91 0.49
N ARG A 102 20.78 -5.58 0.65
CA ARG A 102 20.12 -5.00 1.83
C ARG A 102 18.64 -5.35 1.86
N THR A 103 17.95 -5.21 0.74
CA THR A 103 16.53 -5.58 0.62
C THR A 103 16.30 -7.06 0.93
N ALA A 104 17.15 -7.95 0.42
CA ALA A 104 17.07 -9.40 0.70
C ALA A 104 17.21 -9.69 2.20
N PHE A 105 18.14 -9.02 2.88
CA PHE A 105 18.35 -9.17 4.32
C PHE A 105 17.10 -8.72 5.12
N ASP A 106 16.59 -7.54 4.83
CA ASP A 106 15.42 -6.98 5.52
C ASP A 106 14.15 -7.79 5.22
N TRP A 107 13.97 -8.23 3.99
CA TRP A 107 12.84 -9.06 3.56
C TRP A 107 12.84 -10.44 4.26
N ALA A 108 14.01 -11.05 4.42
CA ALA A 108 14.14 -12.31 5.16
C ALA A 108 13.65 -12.14 6.62
N GLY A 109 13.98 -11.03 7.28
CA GLY A 109 13.48 -10.69 8.60
C GLY A 109 11.96 -10.49 8.66
N ALA A 110 11.36 -9.94 7.60
CA ALA A 110 9.93 -9.69 7.51
C ALA A 110 9.10 -10.91 7.07
N ALA A 111 9.70 -11.97 6.54
CA ALA A 111 8.99 -13.12 5.96
C ALA A 111 8.05 -13.82 6.94
N SER A 112 8.38 -13.84 8.23
CA SER A 112 7.58 -14.49 9.28
C SER A 112 6.30 -13.74 9.65
N ILE A 113 6.25 -12.42 9.40
CA ILE A 113 5.09 -11.58 9.73
C ILE A 113 4.04 -11.56 8.62
N LEU A 114 4.37 -11.99 7.40
CA LEU A 114 3.44 -12.05 6.28
C LEU A 114 2.30 -13.04 6.57
N LYS A 115 1.06 -12.64 6.26
CA LYS A 115 -0.15 -13.41 6.46
C LYS A 115 -0.95 -13.55 5.16
N GLY A 116 -1.85 -14.54 5.11
CA GLY A 116 -2.77 -14.73 4.01
C GLY A 116 -2.06 -14.80 2.65
N ASP A 117 -2.65 -14.13 1.68
CA ASP A 117 -2.15 -14.11 0.30
C ASP A 117 -0.84 -13.34 0.12
N ALA A 118 -0.48 -12.46 1.06
CA ALA A 118 0.83 -11.81 1.02
C ALA A 118 1.98 -12.83 1.00
N ARG A 119 1.83 -13.99 1.65
CA ARG A 119 2.83 -15.06 1.60
C ARG A 119 3.01 -15.63 0.19
N LYS A 120 1.92 -15.74 -0.59
CA LYS A 120 1.94 -16.25 -1.97
C LYS A 120 2.62 -15.25 -2.92
N HIS A 121 2.45 -13.94 -2.67
CA HIS A 121 2.96 -12.90 -3.55
C HIS A 121 4.39 -12.46 -3.23
N TYR A 122 4.77 -12.49 -1.96
CA TYR A 122 6.06 -11.96 -1.50
C TYR A 122 7.07 -13.04 -1.08
N LEU A 123 6.74 -14.31 -1.18
CA LEU A 123 7.67 -15.41 -0.89
C LEU A 123 7.76 -16.34 -2.09
N LEU A 124 8.97 -16.86 -2.35
CA LEU A 124 9.22 -17.92 -3.29
C LEU A 124 9.46 -19.20 -2.49
N ASP A 125 8.62 -20.21 -2.70
CA ASP A 125 8.65 -21.48 -1.94
C ASP A 125 8.67 -21.26 -0.40
N GLY A 126 7.89 -20.26 0.06
CA GLY A 126 7.78 -19.92 1.47
C GLY A 126 8.94 -19.11 2.06
N LYS A 127 9.93 -18.72 1.25
CA LYS A 127 11.13 -17.98 1.66
C LYS A 127 11.18 -16.61 0.99
N ALA A 128 11.81 -15.65 1.66
CA ALA A 128 12.15 -14.37 1.06
C ALA A 128 13.09 -14.54 -0.13
N LEU A 129 13.00 -13.65 -1.11
CA LEU A 129 13.91 -13.65 -2.26
C LEU A 129 15.32 -13.27 -1.83
N SER A 130 16.29 -13.93 -2.43
CA SER A 130 17.73 -13.66 -2.23
C SER A 130 18.22 -12.50 -3.12
N ALA A 131 19.36 -11.93 -2.76
CA ALA A 131 20.01 -10.91 -3.59
C ALA A 131 20.28 -11.44 -5.01
N GLY A 132 20.00 -10.61 -6.01
CA GLY A 132 20.11 -10.93 -7.44
C GLY A 132 18.91 -11.66 -8.03
N GLN A 133 17.99 -12.21 -7.23
CA GLN A 133 16.74 -12.77 -7.75
C GLN A 133 15.82 -11.66 -8.28
N LEU A 134 14.98 -12.00 -9.25
CA LEU A 134 14.02 -11.07 -9.87
C LEU A 134 12.67 -11.18 -9.17
N PHE A 135 12.23 -10.07 -8.59
CA PHE A 135 10.88 -9.93 -8.04
C PHE A 135 9.93 -9.33 -9.08
N LYS A 136 8.80 -9.98 -9.30
CA LYS A 136 7.70 -9.50 -10.16
C LYS A 136 6.42 -9.37 -9.36
N ALA A 137 5.64 -8.35 -9.67
CA ALA A 137 4.35 -8.07 -9.05
C ALA A 137 3.27 -7.73 -10.09
N PRO A 138 2.88 -8.68 -10.98
CA PRO A 138 1.95 -8.41 -12.07
C PRO A 138 0.59 -7.91 -11.59
N LYS A 139 0.07 -8.41 -10.48
CA LYS A 139 -1.16 -7.91 -9.85
C LYS A 139 -1.06 -6.45 -9.44
N GLN A 140 0.10 -6.03 -8.91
CA GLN A 140 0.34 -4.62 -8.60
C GLN A 140 0.41 -3.77 -9.86
N ALA A 141 0.94 -4.29 -10.98
CA ALA A 141 0.91 -3.60 -12.27
C ALA A 141 -0.52 -3.39 -12.77
N GLU A 142 -1.39 -4.38 -12.63
CA GLU A 142 -2.83 -4.27 -12.97
C GLU A 142 -3.50 -3.15 -12.15
N ILE A 143 -3.29 -3.12 -10.84
CA ILE A 143 -3.81 -2.06 -9.96
C ILE A 143 -3.26 -0.69 -10.39
N LEU A 144 -1.97 -0.58 -10.63
CA LEU A 144 -1.36 0.69 -11.06
C LEU A 144 -1.91 1.17 -12.41
N ARG A 145 -2.26 0.26 -13.35
CA ARG A 145 -2.96 0.63 -14.60
C ARG A 145 -4.36 1.15 -14.34
N LEU A 146 -5.12 0.54 -13.43
CA LEU A 146 -6.44 1.05 -13.06
C LEU A 146 -6.34 2.44 -12.46
N VAL A 147 -5.39 2.68 -11.56
CA VAL A 147 -5.12 4.00 -10.99
C VAL A 147 -4.66 5.00 -12.05
N SER A 148 -3.76 4.59 -12.94
CA SER A 148 -3.27 5.41 -14.05
C SER A 148 -4.42 5.93 -14.92
N LYS A 149 -5.40 5.08 -15.23
CA LYS A 149 -6.54 5.40 -16.10
C LYS A 149 -7.67 6.12 -15.38
N ASN A 150 -7.99 5.71 -14.15
CA ASN A 150 -9.20 6.13 -13.44
C ASN A 150 -8.90 6.98 -12.19
N GLY A 151 -7.63 7.27 -11.91
CA GLY A 151 -7.26 7.99 -10.68
C GLY A 151 -7.67 7.24 -9.42
N ARG A 152 -8.21 7.96 -8.44
CA ARG A 152 -8.69 7.40 -7.17
C ARG A 152 -9.67 6.24 -7.34
N SER A 153 -10.62 6.36 -8.25
CA SER A 153 -11.65 5.34 -8.44
C SER A 153 -11.08 4.00 -8.91
N GLY A 154 -9.91 3.99 -9.55
CA GLY A 154 -9.19 2.77 -9.91
C GLY A 154 -8.69 1.94 -8.72
N PHE A 155 -8.68 2.52 -7.52
CA PHE A 155 -8.21 1.86 -6.29
C PHE A 155 -9.29 1.73 -5.22
N TYR A 156 -10.07 2.80 -5.02
CA TYR A 156 -11.05 2.85 -3.92
C TYR A 156 -12.45 2.42 -4.32
N ASP A 157 -12.67 2.14 -5.61
CA ASP A 157 -13.94 1.64 -6.14
C ASP A 157 -13.77 0.30 -6.85
N GLY A 158 -14.88 -0.36 -7.17
CA GLY A 158 -14.90 -1.57 -7.97
C GLY A 158 -14.24 -2.78 -7.31
N GLU A 159 -13.57 -3.61 -8.13
CA GLU A 159 -13.05 -4.91 -7.68
C GLU A 159 -11.84 -4.79 -6.74
N VAL A 160 -10.97 -3.78 -6.93
CA VAL A 160 -9.80 -3.59 -6.04
C VAL A 160 -10.25 -3.29 -4.61
N ALA A 161 -11.23 -2.41 -4.45
CA ALA A 161 -11.78 -2.08 -3.14
C ALA A 161 -12.50 -3.26 -2.49
N LYS A 162 -13.25 -4.03 -3.27
CA LYS A 162 -13.93 -5.24 -2.78
C LYS A 162 -12.94 -6.31 -2.31
N ASP A 163 -11.92 -6.60 -3.11
CA ASP A 163 -10.87 -7.58 -2.80
C ASP A 163 -10.12 -7.17 -1.52
N MET A 164 -9.79 -5.90 -1.39
CA MET A 164 -9.15 -5.34 -0.18
C MET A 164 -10.01 -5.58 1.08
N VAL A 165 -11.30 -5.22 1.03
CA VAL A 165 -12.22 -5.41 2.16
C VAL A 165 -12.40 -6.89 2.47
N GLN A 166 -12.56 -7.73 1.46
CA GLN A 166 -12.71 -9.18 1.63
C GLN A 166 -11.47 -9.76 2.32
N SER A 167 -10.28 -9.48 1.79
CA SER A 167 -9.02 -9.99 2.36
C SER A 167 -8.81 -9.56 3.81
N LEU A 168 -9.15 -8.31 4.15
CA LEU A 168 -9.06 -7.83 5.53
C LEU A 168 -10.08 -8.53 6.45
N ASN A 169 -11.30 -8.76 5.97
CA ASN A 169 -12.34 -9.46 6.74
C ASN A 169 -12.02 -10.95 6.94
N GLU A 170 -11.40 -11.60 5.96
CA GLU A 170 -10.91 -12.98 6.10
C GLU A 170 -9.83 -13.12 7.19
N LEU A 171 -9.09 -12.04 7.45
CA LEU A 171 -8.13 -11.95 8.56
C LEU A 171 -8.76 -11.53 9.90
N GLY A 172 -10.09 -11.40 9.95
CA GLY A 172 -10.84 -10.99 11.16
C GLY A 172 -11.04 -9.47 11.29
N GLY A 173 -10.75 -8.71 10.24
CA GLY A 173 -10.98 -7.26 10.21
C GLY A 173 -12.46 -6.88 10.17
N VAL A 174 -12.74 -5.62 10.45
CA VAL A 174 -14.11 -5.03 10.46
C VAL A 174 -14.27 -3.93 9.41
N HIS A 175 -13.47 -4.01 8.36
CA HIS A 175 -13.45 -3.05 7.26
C HIS A 175 -14.70 -3.17 6.39
N THR A 176 -15.16 -2.06 5.82
CA THR A 176 -16.33 -2.00 4.92
C THR A 176 -16.03 -1.08 3.74
N LEU A 177 -16.73 -1.28 2.63
CA LEU A 177 -16.60 -0.41 1.44
C LEU A 177 -16.97 1.05 1.76
N SER A 178 -17.94 1.30 2.64
CA SER A 178 -18.32 2.67 3.03
C SER A 178 -17.20 3.44 3.74
N LEU A 179 -16.18 2.74 4.24
CA LEU A 179 -15.00 3.35 4.84
C LEU A 179 -13.97 3.77 3.78
N ILE A 180 -13.86 2.98 2.71
CA ILE A 180 -12.91 3.20 1.61
C ILE A 180 -13.39 4.35 0.70
N HIS A 181 -14.69 4.53 0.59
CA HIS A 181 -15.29 5.68 -0.12
C HIS A 181 -15.17 6.95 0.76
N ILE A 182 -14.01 7.53 0.77
CA ILE A 182 -13.76 8.81 1.43
C ILE A 182 -14.26 9.96 0.55
#